data_f7efc9463fa8a98bb8b7b3275f325d0b
#
_entry.id   f7efc9463fa8a98bb8b7b3275f325d0b
#
_cell.length_a   1.000
_cell.length_b   1.000
_cell.length_c   1.000
_cell.angle_alpha   90.00
_cell.angle_beta   90.00
_cell.angle_gamma   90.00
#
_symmetry.space_group_name_H-M   'P 1'
#
loop_
_entity.id
_entity.type
_entity.pdbx_description
1 polymer ?
#
loop_
_entity_poly.entity_id
_entity_poly.type
_entity_poly.pdbx_seq_one_letter_code
_entity_poly.pdbx_strand_id
1 'polypeptide(L)'
;MSRPFKRKKGAVVAKLDGNERRVLLHLCDEIEELLSDDSTSEAPQWARDLGLAGVGEQRETPTDPVVARLLPDAYEDAEQAGEFRRLTEAGLRAKKLSHVEVVRRDLEQDPPVVITDGVQQWLAFLADCRLVLGTRLGVTEDDLMWPGLNPQKNLYLYLAFLQQSLVDVLIGE
;
A
#
# COMPACT_ATOMS: atom_id res chain seq x y z
N MET A 1 25.20 -5.41 0.16
CA MET A 1 23.93 -6.01 -0.30
C MET A 1 23.61 -5.51 -1.71
N SER A 2 23.20 -6.39 -2.59
CA SER A 2 22.81 -5.98 -3.95
C SER A 2 21.49 -5.21 -3.86
N ARG A 3 21.40 -4.02 -4.48
CA ARG A 3 20.14 -3.24 -4.53
C ARG A 3 19.07 -4.07 -5.25
N PRO A 4 17.88 -4.26 -4.67
CA PRO A 4 16.82 -5.06 -5.28
C PRO A 4 16.26 -4.42 -6.55
N PHE A 5 16.19 -3.09 -6.62
CA PHE A 5 15.75 -2.34 -7.81
C PHE A 5 16.93 -1.73 -8.56
N LYS A 6 16.88 -1.80 -9.88
CA LYS A 6 17.90 -1.21 -10.79
C LYS A 6 17.23 -0.66 -12.03
N ARG A 7 17.70 0.48 -12.52
CA ARG A 7 17.26 1.02 -13.82
C ARG A 7 17.97 0.24 -14.95
N LYS A 8 17.20 -0.25 -15.90
CA LYS A 8 17.71 -0.95 -17.09
C LYS A 8 16.87 -0.58 -18.31
N LYS A 9 17.48 0.04 -19.33
CA LYS A 9 16.82 0.40 -20.60
C LYS A 9 15.52 1.18 -20.43
N GLY A 10 15.48 2.13 -19.49
CA GLY A 10 14.30 2.97 -19.24
C GLY A 10 13.27 2.38 -18.28
N ALA A 11 13.30 1.09 -17.98
CA ALA A 11 12.45 0.42 -16.99
C ALA A 11 13.18 0.23 -15.66
N VAL A 12 12.44 -0.04 -14.61
CA VAL A 12 12.95 -0.49 -13.32
C VAL A 12 12.85 -2.00 -13.26
N VAL A 13 13.95 -2.67 -12.98
CA VAL A 13 14.00 -4.13 -12.83
C VAL A 13 14.17 -4.47 -11.37
N ALA A 14 13.23 -5.25 -10.83
CA ALA A 14 13.31 -5.79 -9.49
C ALA A 14 13.84 -7.22 -9.49
N LYS A 15 14.91 -7.44 -8.71
CA LYS A 15 15.46 -8.78 -8.44
C LYS A 15 14.92 -9.26 -7.09
N LEU A 16 13.81 -9.93 -7.14
CA LEU A 16 13.13 -10.52 -5.99
C LEU A 16 13.20 -12.04 -6.10
N ASP A 17 13.58 -12.70 -5.02
CA ASP A 17 13.52 -14.15 -4.96
C ASP A 17 12.08 -14.67 -4.75
N GLY A 18 11.91 -16.01 -4.78
CA GLY A 18 10.57 -16.60 -4.65
C GLY A 18 9.90 -16.37 -3.31
N ASN A 19 10.67 -16.22 -2.22
CA ASN A 19 10.14 -15.94 -0.89
C ASN A 19 9.73 -14.46 -0.78
N GLU A 20 10.56 -13.55 -1.26
CA GLU A 20 10.29 -12.11 -1.30
C GLU A 20 9.02 -11.83 -2.10
N ARG A 21 8.87 -12.44 -3.27
CA ARG A 21 7.65 -12.32 -4.10
C ARG A 21 6.41 -12.84 -3.38
N ARG A 22 6.51 -13.99 -2.71
CA ARG A 22 5.39 -14.58 -1.95
C ARG A 22 4.96 -13.68 -0.79
N VAL A 23 5.91 -13.10 -0.07
CA VAL A 23 5.62 -12.16 1.02
C VAL A 23 4.92 -10.92 0.49
N LEU A 24 5.39 -10.34 -0.63
CA LEU A 24 4.75 -9.16 -1.22
C LEU A 24 3.34 -9.47 -1.75
N LEU A 25 3.12 -10.65 -2.35
CA LEU A 25 1.78 -11.09 -2.76
C LEU A 25 0.84 -11.26 -1.56
N HIS A 26 1.33 -11.82 -0.46
CA HIS A 26 0.55 -11.91 0.78
C HIS A 26 0.18 -10.51 1.34
N LEU A 27 1.09 -9.55 1.26
CA LEU A 27 0.79 -8.17 1.65
C LEU A 27 -0.24 -7.51 0.70
N CYS A 28 -0.26 -7.88 -0.58
CA CYS A 28 -1.33 -7.47 -1.48
C CYS A 28 -2.70 -7.97 -0.98
N ASP A 29 -2.79 -9.27 -0.61
CA ASP A 29 -4.02 -9.86 -0.08
C ASP A 29 -4.47 -9.15 1.21
N GLU A 30 -3.54 -8.86 2.12
CA GLU A 30 -3.84 -8.15 3.37
C GLU A 30 -4.37 -6.73 3.15
N ILE A 31 -3.75 -5.96 2.25
CA ILE A 31 -4.21 -4.59 1.94
C ILE A 31 -5.59 -4.64 1.27
N GLU A 32 -5.83 -5.58 0.37
CA GLU A 32 -7.14 -5.77 -0.26
C GLU A 32 -8.22 -6.07 0.79
N GLU A 33 -7.95 -6.97 1.72
CA GLU A 33 -8.88 -7.32 2.80
C GLU A 33 -9.19 -6.11 3.69
N LEU A 34 -8.16 -5.35 4.11
CA LEU A 34 -8.31 -4.15 4.94
C LEU A 34 -9.09 -3.03 4.25
N LEU A 35 -8.97 -2.92 2.94
CA LEU A 35 -9.64 -1.88 2.14
C LEU A 35 -10.94 -2.35 1.51
N SER A 36 -11.30 -3.64 1.62
CA SER A 36 -12.60 -4.13 1.17
C SER A 36 -13.73 -3.43 1.92
N ASP A 37 -14.80 -3.14 1.20
CA ASP A 37 -15.94 -2.40 1.72
C ASP A 37 -17.21 -2.98 1.14
N ASP A 38 -18.01 -3.63 2.00
CA ASP A 38 -19.24 -4.29 1.60
C ASP A 38 -20.27 -3.32 1.00
N SER A 39 -20.25 -2.04 1.42
CA SER A 39 -21.15 -1.02 0.90
C SER A 39 -20.97 -0.76 -0.61
N THR A 40 -19.76 -0.95 -1.12
CA THR A 40 -19.47 -0.76 -2.55
C THR A 40 -19.98 -1.92 -3.41
N SER A 41 -20.18 -3.10 -2.82
CA SER A 41 -20.64 -4.29 -3.54
C SER A 41 -22.12 -4.20 -3.95
N GLU A 42 -22.93 -3.44 -3.23
CA GLU A 42 -24.36 -3.21 -3.53
C GLU A 42 -24.58 -2.12 -4.58
N ALA A 43 -23.54 -1.34 -4.89
CA ALA A 43 -23.64 -0.27 -5.87
C ALA A 43 -23.86 -0.84 -7.30
N PRO A 44 -24.62 -0.13 -8.16
CA PRO A 44 -24.78 -0.50 -9.57
C PRO A 44 -23.42 -0.58 -10.28
N GLN A 45 -23.31 -1.47 -11.28
CA GLN A 45 -22.04 -1.66 -12.01
C GLN A 45 -21.47 -0.36 -12.58
N TRP A 46 -22.32 0.48 -13.18
CA TRP A 46 -21.88 1.77 -13.73
C TRP A 46 -21.26 2.71 -12.67
N ALA A 47 -21.78 2.69 -11.44
CA ALA A 47 -21.24 3.50 -10.35
C ALA A 47 -19.86 2.97 -9.90
N ARG A 48 -19.68 1.64 -9.89
CA ARG A 48 -18.38 1.00 -9.62
C ARG A 48 -17.38 1.31 -10.72
N ASP A 49 -17.77 1.22 -11.99
CA ASP A 49 -16.91 1.50 -13.15
C ASP A 49 -16.41 2.96 -13.18
N LEU A 50 -17.24 3.87 -12.69
CA LEU A 50 -16.89 5.30 -12.58
C LEU A 50 -16.19 5.66 -11.25
N GLY A 51 -15.97 4.70 -10.36
CA GLY A 51 -15.39 4.98 -9.04
C GLY A 51 -16.30 5.81 -8.12
N LEU A 52 -17.61 5.81 -8.38
CA LEU A 52 -18.63 6.55 -7.62
C LEU A 52 -19.34 5.68 -6.58
N ALA A 53 -19.04 4.38 -6.53
CA ALA A 53 -19.60 3.48 -5.55
C ALA A 53 -19.25 3.93 -4.13
N GLY A 54 -20.25 4.07 -3.27
CA GLY A 54 -20.09 4.53 -1.90
C GLY A 54 -19.82 6.04 -1.71
N VAL A 55 -19.80 6.82 -2.80
CA VAL A 55 -19.70 8.28 -2.71
C VAL A 55 -21.01 8.85 -2.17
N GLY A 56 -20.93 9.69 -1.15
CA GLY A 56 -22.09 10.32 -0.52
C GLY A 56 -22.72 9.52 0.62
N GLU A 57 -22.29 8.28 0.86
CA GLU A 57 -22.70 7.49 2.03
C GLU A 57 -22.10 8.06 3.30
N GLN A 58 -22.89 8.05 4.39
CA GLN A 58 -22.36 8.43 5.71
C GLN A 58 -21.32 7.42 6.16
N ARG A 59 -20.13 7.89 6.49
CA ARG A 59 -19.01 7.07 6.92
C ARG A 59 -18.40 7.63 8.20
N GLU A 60 -18.28 6.76 9.18
CA GLU A 60 -17.57 7.05 10.42
C GLU A 60 -16.08 6.71 10.27
N THR A 61 -15.25 7.27 11.14
CA THR A 61 -13.84 6.89 11.23
C THR A 61 -13.74 5.38 11.52
N PRO A 62 -12.94 4.62 10.77
CA PRO A 62 -12.78 3.19 11.02
C PRO A 62 -12.35 2.90 12.45
N THR A 63 -12.97 1.92 13.08
CA THR A 63 -12.64 1.49 14.44
C THR A 63 -11.34 0.69 14.50
N ASP A 64 -11.00 -0.01 13.43
CA ASP A 64 -9.70 -0.67 13.30
C ASP A 64 -8.59 0.38 13.15
N PRO A 65 -7.61 0.44 14.07
CA PRO A 65 -6.54 1.42 14.04
C PRO A 65 -5.66 1.31 12.78
N VAL A 66 -5.56 0.14 12.17
CA VAL A 66 -4.82 -0.07 10.93
C VAL A 66 -5.55 0.58 9.77
N VAL A 67 -6.85 0.34 9.64
CA VAL A 67 -7.68 0.95 8.60
C VAL A 67 -7.75 2.46 8.78
N ALA A 68 -7.85 2.94 10.03
CA ALA A 68 -7.83 4.38 10.33
C ALA A 68 -6.50 5.05 9.91
N ARG A 69 -5.38 4.33 9.96
CA ARG A 69 -4.08 4.84 9.47
C ARG A 69 -3.99 4.84 7.95
N LEU A 70 -4.59 3.86 7.28
CA LEU A 70 -4.66 3.84 5.82
C LEU A 70 -5.60 4.90 5.25
N LEU A 71 -6.65 5.21 6.01
CA LEU A 71 -7.73 6.14 5.66
C LEU A 71 -7.89 7.19 6.77
N PRO A 72 -6.89 8.08 6.97
CA PRO A 72 -6.89 9.02 8.07
C PRO A 72 -7.94 10.10 7.90
N ASP A 73 -8.40 10.67 9.04
CA ASP A 73 -9.24 11.85 9.03
C ASP A 73 -8.47 13.06 8.49
N ALA A 74 -9.13 13.84 7.65
CA ALA A 74 -8.56 15.06 7.09
C ALA A 74 -8.66 16.27 8.01
N TYR A 75 -9.54 16.19 9.04
CA TYR A 75 -9.80 17.26 10.00
C TYR A 75 -9.83 16.70 11.41
N GLU A 76 -9.45 17.50 12.39
CA GLU A 76 -9.53 17.15 13.82
C GLU A 76 -10.99 17.16 14.33
N ASP A 77 -11.82 18.04 13.76
CA ASP A 77 -13.25 18.09 14.05
C ASP A 77 -13.96 16.89 13.43
N ALA A 78 -14.71 16.14 14.25
CA ALA A 78 -15.34 14.90 13.83
C ALA A 78 -16.44 15.10 12.78
N GLU A 79 -17.18 16.21 12.82
CA GLU A 79 -18.23 16.50 11.85
C GLU A 79 -17.63 16.84 10.49
N GLN A 80 -16.62 17.71 10.46
CA GLN A 80 -15.90 18.06 9.23
C GLN A 80 -15.16 16.85 8.65
N ALA A 81 -14.55 16.01 9.48
CA ALA A 81 -13.92 14.77 9.06
C ALA A 81 -14.92 13.81 8.41
N GLY A 82 -16.09 13.63 9.01
CA GLY A 82 -17.17 12.79 8.49
C GLY A 82 -17.71 13.29 7.15
N GLU A 83 -17.94 14.60 7.00
CA GLU A 83 -18.37 15.20 5.74
C GLU A 83 -17.34 15.01 4.62
N PHE A 84 -16.07 15.25 4.90
CA PHE A 84 -15.00 15.05 3.93
C PHE A 84 -14.85 13.57 3.55
N ARG A 85 -14.92 12.68 4.54
CA ARG A 85 -14.85 11.23 4.36
C ARG A 85 -15.97 10.72 3.47
N ARG A 86 -17.19 11.20 3.68
CA ARG A 86 -18.35 10.86 2.86
C ARG A 86 -18.12 11.08 1.36
N LEU A 87 -17.33 12.10 1.01
CA LEU A 87 -17.05 12.47 -0.38
C LEU A 87 -15.80 11.79 -0.96
N THR A 88 -14.83 11.43 -0.12
CA THR A 88 -13.48 11.08 -0.59
C THR A 88 -13.04 9.67 -0.26
N GLU A 89 -13.61 9.00 0.74
CA GLU A 89 -13.12 7.70 1.20
C GLU A 89 -13.21 6.61 0.13
N ALA A 90 -14.34 6.55 -0.59
CA ALA A 90 -14.52 5.55 -1.66
C ALA A 90 -13.45 5.71 -2.75
N GLY A 91 -13.17 6.93 -3.16
CA GLY A 91 -12.11 7.23 -4.14
C GLY A 91 -10.71 6.89 -3.62
N LEU A 92 -10.43 7.16 -2.35
CA LEU A 92 -9.14 6.83 -1.73
C LEU A 92 -8.94 5.30 -1.64
N ARG A 93 -9.98 4.56 -1.23
CA ARG A 93 -9.95 3.09 -1.23
C ARG A 93 -9.68 2.54 -2.63
N ALA A 94 -10.44 2.99 -3.62
CA ALA A 94 -10.27 2.56 -5.01
C ALA A 94 -8.86 2.86 -5.53
N LYS A 95 -8.32 4.04 -5.24
CA LYS A 95 -6.95 4.41 -5.61
C LYS A 95 -5.91 3.49 -4.98
N LYS A 96 -6.02 3.19 -3.70
CA LYS A 96 -5.08 2.28 -3.01
C LYS A 96 -5.20 0.85 -3.54
N LEU A 97 -6.40 0.36 -3.81
CA LEU A 97 -6.62 -0.94 -4.44
C LEU A 97 -6.01 -1.01 -5.84
N SER A 98 -6.12 0.05 -6.63
CA SER A 98 -5.46 0.09 -7.95
C SER A 98 -3.93 0.01 -7.87
N HIS A 99 -3.32 0.53 -6.79
CA HIS A 99 -1.89 0.35 -6.54
C HIS A 99 -1.55 -1.12 -6.26
N VAL A 100 -2.38 -1.80 -5.48
CA VAL A 100 -2.21 -3.24 -5.20
C VAL A 100 -2.31 -4.06 -6.49
N GLU A 101 -3.28 -3.77 -7.36
CA GLU A 101 -3.44 -4.47 -8.64
C GLU A 101 -2.21 -4.34 -9.54
N VAL A 102 -1.63 -3.14 -9.63
CA VAL A 102 -0.39 -2.89 -10.39
C VAL A 102 0.76 -3.73 -9.85
N VAL A 103 0.96 -3.72 -8.54
CA VAL A 103 2.05 -4.48 -7.89
C VAL A 103 1.83 -5.98 -8.05
N ARG A 104 0.62 -6.48 -7.86
CA ARG A 104 0.28 -7.89 -8.05
C ARG A 104 0.56 -8.34 -9.48
N ARG A 105 0.07 -7.61 -10.48
CA ARG A 105 0.33 -7.89 -11.90
C ARG A 105 1.83 -7.97 -12.19
N ASP A 106 2.61 -7.04 -11.65
CA ASP A 106 4.05 -7.02 -11.88
C ASP A 106 4.75 -8.20 -11.17
N LEU A 107 4.31 -8.59 -9.96
CA LEU A 107 4.82 -9.74 -9.23
C LEU A 107 4.50 -11.09 -9.88
N GLU A 108 3.44 -11.18 -10.68
CA GLU A 108 3.03 -12.39 -11.39
C GLU A 108 3.87 -12.66 -12.66
N GLN A 109 4.68 -11.69 -13.10
CA GLN A 109 5.61 -11.90 -14.21
C GLN A 109 6.67 -12.94 -13.87
N ASP A 110 7.22 -13.57 -14.90
CA ASP A 110 8.44 -14.39 -14.75
C ASP A 110 9.63 -13.53 -14.31
N PRO A 111 10.50 -14.03 -13.42
CA PRO A 111 11.68 -13.28 -12.99
C PRO A 111 12.64 -12.96 -14.13
N PRO A 112 13.25 -11.79 -14.14
CA PRO A 112 13.10 -10.69 -13.17
C PRO A 112 11.84 -9.87 -13.40
N VAL A 113 11.26 -9.32 -12.33
CA VAL A 113 10.11 -8.43 -12.41
C VAL A 113 10.52 -7.14 -13.11
N VAL A 114 9.81 -6.75 -14.17
CA VAL A 114 10.07 -5.55 -14.94
C VAL A 114 8.92 -4.55 -14.74
N ILE A 115 9.24 -3.41 -14.13
CA ILE A 115 8.29 -2.32 -13.88
C ILE A 115 8.51 -1.27 -14.96
N THR A 116 7.67 -1.27 -15.98
CA THR A 116 7.69 -0.28 -17.08
C THR A 116 6.97 1.00 -16.69
N ASP A 117 5.77 0.81 -16.14
CA ASP A 117 4.89 1.84 -15.62
C ASP A 117 4.51 1.44 -14.19
N GLY A 118 4.17 2.38 -13.33
CA GLY A 118 3.67 2.02 -12.01
C GLY A 118 4.70 2.08 -10.87
N VAL A 119 5.86 2.67 -11.09
CA VAL A 119 6.87 2.85 -10.02
C VAL A 119 6.31 3.65 -8.84
N GLN A 120 5.46 4.64 -9.11
CA GLN A 120 4.80 5.41 -8.06
C GLN A 120 3.76 4.56 -7.30
N GLN A 121 3.05 3.67 -7.98
CA GLN A 121 2.14 2.70 -7.37
C GLN A 121 2.90 1.74 -6.45
N TRP A 122 4.05 1.27 -6.86
CA TRP A 122 4.95 0.47 -6.02
C TRP A 122 5.38 1.22 -4.76
N LEU A 123 5.79 2.49 -4.89
CA LEU A 123 6.16 3.31 -3.72
C LEU A 123 4.98 3.49 -2.75
N ALA A 124 3.79 3.79 -3.28
CA ALA A 124 2.59 3.95 -2.49
C ALA A 124 2.20 2.65 -1.78
N PHE A 125 2.23 1.52 -2.49
CA PHE A 125 1.97 0.20 -1.91
C PHE A 125 2.95 -0.15 -0.78
N LEU A 126 4.25 0.04 -0.99
CA LEU A 126 5.26 -0.22 0.05
C LEU A 126 5.06 0.69 1.27
N ALA A 127 4.66 1.95 1.06
CA ALA A 127 4.32 2.86 2.15
C ALA A 127 3.09 2.38 2.93
N ASP A 128 2.03 1.94 2.25
CA ASP A 128 0.84 1.39 2.88
C ASP A 128 1.15 0.11 3.69
N CYS A 129 1.94 -0.80 3.14
CA CYS A 129 2.41 -1.99 3.87
C CYS A 129 3.18 -1.63 5.15
N ARG A 130 4.03 -0.61 5.08
CA ARG A 130 4.76 -0.13 6.26
C ARG A 130 3.83 0.51 7.30
N LEU A 131 2.81 1.26 6.88
CA LEU A 131 1.79 1.80 7.79
C LEU A 131 1.05 0.67 8.52
N VAL A 132 0.63 -0.36 7.81
CA VAL A 132 -0.05 -1.52 8.39
C VAL A 132 0.82 -2.22 9.42
N LEU A 133 2.04 -2.60 9.04
CA LEU A 133 2.97 -3.28 9.94
C LEU A 133 3.40 -2.40 11.10
N GLY A 134 3.72 -1.14 10.86
CA GLY A 134 4.12 -0.19 11.89
C GLY A 134 3.04 0.01 12.95
N THR A 135 1.78 0.11 12.52
CA THR A 135 0.62 0.23 13.44
C THR A 135 0.44 -1.02 14.28
N ARG A 136 0.51 -2.21 13.67
CA ARG A 136 0.38 -3.50 14.37
C ARG A 136 1.50 -3.75 15.37
N LEU A 137 2.70 -3.32 15.04
CA LEU A 137 3.89 -3.52 15.88
C LEU A 137 4.08 -2.43 16.94
N GLY A 138 3.34 -1.32 16.85
CA GLY A 138 3.58 -0.13 17.66
C GLY A 138 5.00 0.40 17.50
N VAL A 139 5.54 0.36 16.27
CA VAL A 139 6.93 0.76 15.98
C VAL A 139 7.14 2.23 16.32
N THR A 140 8.14 2.51 17.15
CA THR A 140 8.64 3.84 17.44
C THR A 140 9.97 4.10 16.72
N GLU A 141 10.43 5.35 16.67
CA GLU A 141 11.71 5.70 16.03
C GLU A 141 12.89 4.96 16.69
N ASP A 142 12.84 4.75 18.00
CA ASP A 142 13.88 4.03 18.76
C ASP A 142 13.96 2.54 18.38
N ASP A 143 12.84 1.96 17.97
CA ASP A 143 12.76 0.56 17.55
C ASP A 143 13.46 0.25 16.23
N LEU A 144 13.69 1.26 15.40
CA LEU A 144 14.29 1.11 14.08
C LEU A 144 15.81 0.93 14.11
N MET A 145 16.45 1.18 15.25
CA MET A 145 17.90 1.17 15.40
C MET A 145 18.52 -0.23 15.47
N TRP A 146 17.74 -1.27 15.80
CA TRP A 146 18.27 -2.62 16.00
C TRP A 146 17.40 -3.69 15.33
N PRO A 147 17.93 -4.38 14.29
CA PRO A 147 17.29 -5.61 13.80
C PRO A 147 17.29 -6.64 14.94
N GLY A 148 16.11 -7.00 15.37
CA GLY A 148 15.88 -7.97 16.45
C GLY A 148 15.51 -9.36 15.92
N LEU A 149 15.25 -10.29 16.83
CA LEU A 149 14.75 -11.63 16.53
C LEU A 149 13.26 -11.66 16.12
N ASN A 150 12.59 -10.49 16.05
CA ASN A 150 11.19 -10.40 15.66
C ASN A 150 11.04 -10.40 14.13
N PRO A 151 10.46 -11.46 13.53
CA PRO A 151 10.30 -11.56 12.07
C PRO A 151 9.48 -10.40 11.46
N GLN A 152 8.49 -9.90 12.17
CA GLN A 152 7.65 -8.79 11.69
C GLN A 152 8.41 -7.46 11.67
N LYS A 153 9.27 -7.20 12.67
CA LYS A 153 10.20 -6.06 12.65
C LYS A 153 11.17 -6.16 11.47
N ASN A 154 11.71 -7.34 11.24
CA ASN A 154 12.62 -7.57 10.11
C ASN A 154 11.91 -7.34 8.78
N LEU A 155 10.65 -7.75 8.65
CA LEU A 155 9.84 -7.47 7.47
C LEU A 155 9.60 -5.95 7.29
N TYR A 156 9.29 -5.22 8.36
CA TYR A 156 9.15 -3.76 8.32
C TYR A 156 10.43 -3.08 7.81
N LEU A 157 11.59 -3.47 8.33
CA LEU A 157 12.89 -2.94 7.89
C LEU A 157 13.21 -3.32 6.44
N TYR A 158 12.84 -4.54 6.03
CA TYR A 158 12.99 -4.98 4.65
C TYR A 158 12.13 -4.14 3.69
N LEU A 159 10.88 -3.86 4.03
CA LEU A 159 10.02 -2.97 3.22
C LEU A 159 10.59 -1.54 3.15
N ALA A 160 11.16 -1.03 4.23
CA ALA A 160 11.86 0.26 4.23
C ALA A 160 13.06 0.24 3.27
N PHE A 161 13.83 -0.84 3.26
CA PHE A 161 14.95 -1.03 2.34
C PHE A 161 14.50 -1.12 0.89
N LEU A 162 13.41 -1.84 0.59
CA LEU A 162 12.82 -1.89 -0.75
C LEU A 162 12.39 -0.49 -1.21
N GLN A 163 11.68 0.23 -0.36
CA GLN A 163 11.20 1.58 -0.67
C GLN A 163 12.36 2.53 -0.94
N GLN A 164 13.40 2.53 -0.09
CA GLN A 164 14.59 3.35 -0.29
C GLN A 164 15.31 3.00 -1.60
N SER A 165 15.52 1.71 -1.87
CA SER A 165 16.15 1.26 -3.10
C SER A 165 15.38 1.70 -4.36
N LEU A 166 14.06 1.78 -4.30
CA LEU A 166 13.24 2.25 -5.39
C LEU A 166 13.33 3.78 -5.57
N VAL A 167 13.38 4.53 -4.47
CA VAL A 167 13.63 5.97 -4.48
C VAL A 167 15.00 6.29 -5.08
N ASP A 168 16.06 5.57 -4.69
CA ASP A 168 17.42 5.76 -5.22
C ASP A 168 17.46 5.60 -6.74
N VAL A 169 16.73 4.62 -7.27
CA VAL A 169 16.62 4.41 -8.72
C VAL A 169 15.91 5.57 -9.43
N LEU A 170 14.94 6.21 -8.76
CA LEU A 170 14.20 7.35 -9.32
C LEU A 170 15.03 8.63 -9.36
N ILE A 171 15.83 8.88 -8.30
CA ILE A 171 16.69 10.07 -8.23
C ILE A 171 18.03 9.88 -8.96
N GLY A 172 18.30 8.68 -9.47
CA GLY A 172 19.47 8.40 -10.33
C GLY A 172 20.76 8.09 -9.58
N GLU A 173 20.65 7.63 -8.32
CA GLU A 173 21.80 7.17 -7.52
C GLU A 173 22.11 5.68 -7.69
#